data_0f70b88b5761cd1b95861049b0132310
#
_entry.id   0f70b88b5761cd1b95861049b0132310
#
_cell.length_a   1.000
_cell.length_b   1.000
_cell.length_c   1.000
_cell.angle_alpha   90.00
_cell.angle_beta   90.00
_cell.angle_gamma   90.00
#
_symmetry.space_group_name_H-M   'P 1'
#
loop_
_entity.id
_entity.type
_entity.pdbx_description
1 polymer ?
#
loop_
_entity_poly.entity_id
_entity_poly.type
_entity_poly.pdbx_seq_one_letter_code
_entity_poly.pdbx_strand_id
1 'polypeptide(L)'
;MSAKHTLLILFVVFLLGSAYPTGKLGLNDTIPPILFGSLRMAIVFICLIPFFKIQSIDNKYIIPLIGFSLCFGVAVNMFLYLSINASSILAPITIGAQLSIPFGIILSSIFLDEKISYKKWILIMISFFGIVILAFDPKVVDEIIGSLLICGMAFFYGLSQVFSRYLKELDVKFTNTIMSFTGFIILILLSAIFEGNTFQTIKNISLGSWFTVLYAGAIISLLGHLMMFYLYKFYPLDMVLPFYALFPVFGLILTFFIFGEIPSLVTVIGGIIVITSVFFAQKMR
;
A
#
# COMPACT_ATOMS: atom_id res chain seq x y z
N MET A 1 8.82 10.00 21.88
CA MET A 1 9.84 9.45 20.97
C MET A 1 11.11 10.28 21.05
N SER A 2 12.29 9.67 20.83
CA SER A 2 13.53 10.46 20.68
C SER A 2 13.52 11.21 19.34
N ALA A 3 14.23 12.35 19.25
CA ALA A 3 14.30 13.13 18.01
C ALA A 3 14.79 12.29 16.81
N LYS A 4 15.77 11.40 17.02
CA LYS A 4 16.28 10.49 15.98
C LYS A 4 15.18 9.53 15.47
N HIS A 5 14.36 8.95 16.35
CA HIS A 5 13.28 8.05 15.96
C HIS A 5 12.09 8.80 15.34
N THR A 6 11.86 10.06 15.74
CA THR A 6 10.87 10.91 15.08
C THR A 6 11.29 11.23 13.63
N LEU A 7 12.57 11.55 13.40
CA LEU A 7 13.08 11.72 12.04
C LEU A 7 13.01 10.44 11.23
N LEU A 8 13.33 9.30 11.83
CA LEU A 8 13.27 8.00 11.16
C LEU A 8 11.84 7.68 10.71
N ILE A 9 10.83 7.87 11.57
CA ILE A 9 9.45 7.58 11.17
C ILE A 9 8.95 8.53 10.09
N LEU A 10 9.31 9.82 10.14
CA LEU A 10 8.98 10.78 9.09
C LEU A 10 9.64 10.38 7.76
N PHE A 11 10.88 9.91 7.80
CA PHE A 11 11.56 9.39 6.60
C PHE A 11 10.86 8.14 6.03
N VAL A 12 10.45 7.19 6.87
CA VAL A 12 9.69 6.02 6.44
C VAL A 12 8.36 6.41 5.80
N VAL A 13 7.65 7.33 6.42
CA VAL A 13 6.35 7.81 5.91
C VAL A 13 6.53 8.58 4.59
N PHE A 14 7.64 9.33 4.45
CA PHE A 14 8.04 9.94 3.18
C PHE A 14 8.29 8.86 2.10
N LEU A 15 9.03 7.80 2.41
CA LEU A 15 9.25 6.68 1.48
C LEU A 15 7.92 6.05 1.05
N LEU A 16 7.00 5.81 1.98
CA LEU A 16 5.68 5.26 1.66
C LEU A 16 4.87 6.20 0.76
N GLY A 17 4.91 7.51 1.03
CA GLY A 17 4.26 8.53 0.18
C GLY A 17 4.85 8.58 -1.23
N SER A 18 6.14 8.34 -1.38
CA SER A 18 6.82 8.34 -2.69
C SER A 18 6.39 7.17 -3.60
N ALA A 19 5.67 6.16 -3.08
CA ALA A 19 5.24 5.00 -3.85
C ALA A 19 4.34 5.39 -5.04
N TYR A 20 3.47 6.37 -4.87
CA TYR A 20 2.51 6.79 -5.90
C TYR A 20 3.18 7.52 -7.07
N PRO A 21 3.94 8.61 -6.84
CA PRO A 21 4.66 9.26 -7.94
C PRO A 21 5.70 8.35 -8.59
N THR A 22 6.40 7.50 -7.82
CA THR A 22 7.34 6.52 -8.41
C THR A 22 6.62 5.50 -9.28
N GLY A 23 5.47 4.99 -8.83
CA GLY A 23 4.62 4.11 -9.63
C GLY A 23 4.22 4.77 -10.95
N LYS A 24 3.74 6.02 -10.91
CA LYS A 24 3.37 6.79 -12.12
C LYS A 24 4.53 7.00 -13.07
N LEU A 25 5.73 7.31 -12.56
CA LEU A 25 6.95 7.42 -13.39
C LEU A 25 7.26 6.10 -14.11
N GLY A 26 7.22 4.97 -13.39
CA GLY A 26 7.50 3.67 -14.00
C GLY A 26 6.47 3.24 -15.04
N LEU A 27 5.19 3.56 -14.81
CA LEU A 27 4.11 3.26 -15.75
C LEU A 27 4.14 4.16 -17.00
N ASN A 28 4.49 5.44 -16.85
CA ASN A 28 4.59 6.38 -17.96
C ASN A 28 5.71 6.01 -18.95
N ASP A 29 6.72 5.26 -18.49
CA ASP A 29 7.89 4.87 -19.27
C ASP A 29 7.77 3.45 -19.87
N THR A 30 6.55 2.98 -20.15
CA THR A 30 6.24 1.75 -20.89
C THR A 30 6.11 0.43 -20.12
N ILE A 31 6.18 0.40 -18.78
CA ILE A 31 5.92 -0.83 -18.05
C ILE A 31 4.40 -0.95 -17.79
N PRO A 32 3.73 -2.01 -18.27
CA PRO A 32 2.33 -2.26 -17.93
C PRO A 32 2.10 -2.43 -16.44
N PRO A 33 0.94 -2.04 -15.90
CA PRO A 33 0.70 -1.95 -14.45
C PRO A 33 0.83 -3.30 -13.71
N ILE A 34 0.31 -4.39 -14.28
CA ILE A 34 0.41 -5.71 -13.63
C ILE A 34 1.87 -6.18 -13.65
N LEU A 35 2.57 -5.96 -14.75
CA LEU A 35 4.00 -6.26 -14.87
C LEU A 35 4.83 -5.48 -13.85
N PHE A 36 4.55 -4.18 -13.67
CA PHE A 36 5.26 -3.38 -12.66
C PHE A 36 5.08 -3.95 -11.26
N GLY A 37 3.85 -4.34 -10.90
CA GLY A 37 3.56 -5.03 -9.64
C GLY A 37 4.33 -6.34 -9.48
N SER A 38 4.40 -7.14 -10.56
CA SER A 38 5.17 -8.40 -10.60
C SER A 38 6.66 -8.15 -10.37
N LEU A 39 7.27 -7.24 -11.12
CA LEU A 39 8.69 -6.92 -11.00
C LEU A 39 9.03 -6.37 -9.61
N ARG A 40 8.18 -5.53 -9.03
CA ARG A 40 8.32 -5.07 -7.65
C ARG A 40 8.35 -6.25 -6.67
N MET A 41 7.44 -7.22 -6.80
CA MET A 41 7.40 -8.40 -5.94
C MET A 41 8.62 -9.31 -6.18
N ALA A 42 9.11 -9.42 -7.42
CA ALA A 42 10.35 -10.13 -7.73
C ALA A 42 11.55 -9.53 -6.98
N ILE A 43 11.70 -8.20 -6.95
CA ILE A 43 12.78 -7.52 -6.21
C ILE A 43 12.67 -7.82 -4.71
N VAL A 44 11.47 -7.71 -4.12
CA VAL A 44 11.27 -8.04 -2.70
C VAL A 44 11.66 -9.49 -2.43
N PHE A 45 11.25 -10.43 -3.28
CA PHE A 45 11.57 -11.85 -3.17
C PHE A 45 13.08 -12.09 -3.23
N ILE A 46 13.77 -11.55 -4.24
CA ILE A 46 15.23 -11.69 -4.41
C ILE A 46 15.97 -11.15 -3.17
N CYS A 47 15.55 -10.00 -2.64
CA CYS A 47 16.16 -9.42 -1.44
C CYS A 47 15.92 -10.25 -0.18
N LEU A 48 14.83 -11.02 -0.10
CA LEU A 48 14.49 -11.83 1.06
C LEU A 48 15.06 -13.26 1.01
N ILE A 49 15.39 -13.80 -0.17
CA ILE A 49 15.96 -15.14 -0.34
C ILE A 49 17.14 -15.42 0.60
N PRO A 50 18.14 -14.53 0.76
CA PRO A 50 19.28 -14.80 1.64
C PRO A 50 18.91 -15.00 3.11
N PHE A 51 17.74 -14.50 3.51
CA PHE A 51 17.23 -14.57 4.89
C PHE A 51 16.15 -15.63 5.08
N PHE A 52 15.78 -16.33 4.00
CA PHE A 52 14.74 -17.34 4.04
C PHE A 52 15.21 -18.59 4.81
N LYS A 53 14.42 -19.00 5.79
CA LYS A 53 14.61 -20.24 6.52
C LYS A 53 13.36 -21.07 6.40
N ILE A 54 13.51 -22.31 5.93
CA ILE A 54 12.40 -23.27 5.91
C ILE A 54 12.00 -23.58 7.34
N GLN A 55 10.72 -23.44 7.64
CA GLN A 55 10.14 -23.83 8.93
C GLN A 55 8.94 -24.75 8.68
N SER A 56 8.68 -25.63 9.62
CA SER A 56 7.48 -26.45 9.63
C SER A 56 6.26 -25.54 9.85
N ILE A 57 5.22 -25.74 9.03
CA ILE A 57 3.98 -24.96 9.11
C ILE A 57 2.87 -25.86 9.58
N ASP A 58 2.21 -25.52 10.67
CA ASP A 58 0.99 -26.21 11.09
C ASP A 58 -0.13 -25.91 10.08
N ASN A 59 -1.03 -26.87 9.89
CA ASN A 59 -2.16 -26.73 8.97
C ASN A 59 -3.03 -25.49 9.22
N LYS A 60 -3.10 -25.03 10.46
CA LYS A 60 -3.85 -23.81 10.86
C LYS A 60 -3.34 -22.53 10.19
N TYR A 61 -2.07 -22.49 9.75
CA TYR A 61 -1.47 -21.31 9.12
C TYR A 61 -1.53 -21.32 7.60
N ILE A 62 -1.89 -22.45 6.97
CA ILE A 62 -1.90 -22.59 5.49
C ILE A 62 -2.89 -21.60 4.87
N ILE A 63 -4.15 -21.62 5.31
CA ILE A 63 -5.19 -20.71 4.78
C ILE A 63 -4.83 -19.24 5.02
N PRO A 64 -4.43 -18.80 6.25
CA PRO A 64 -3.97 -17.44 6.47
C PRO A 64 -2.77 -17.04 5.59
N LEU A 65 -1.81 -17.94 5.35
CA LEU A 65 -0.63 -17.66 4.53
C LEU A 65 -1.00 -17.49 3.06
N ILE A 66 -1.88 -18.34 2.52
CA ILE A 66 -2.42 -18.20 1.18
C ILE A 66 -3.23 -16.88 1.08
N GLY A 67 -4.12 -16.61 2.03
CA GLY A 67 -4.91 -15.39 2.08
C GLY A 67 -4.04 -14.14 2.13
N PHE A 68 -3.02 -14.10 2.97
CA PHE A 68 -2.05 -13.00 3.04
C PHE A 68 -1.31 -12.81 1.71
N SER A 69 -0.84 -13.91 1.11
CA SER A 69 -0.10 -13.88 -0.14
C SER A 69 -0.96 -13.40 -1.32
N LEU A 70 -2.21 -13.85 -1.41
CA LEU A 70 -3.13 -13.41 -2.46
C LEU A 70 -3.60 -11.97 -2.24
N CYS A 71 -3.93 -11.58 -1.01
CA CYS A 71 -4.40 -10.24 -0.74
C CYS A 71 -3.27 -9.21 -0.91
N PHE A 72 -2.15 -9.37 -0.20
CA PHE A 72 -1.06 -8.39 -0.20
C PHE A 72 -0.13 -8.56 -1.41
N GLY A 73 0.28 -9.78 -1.70
CA GLY A 73 1.22 -10.06 -2.80
C GLY A 73 0.61 -9.82 -4.17
N VAL A 74 -0.65 -10.20 -4.39
CA VAL A 74 -1.31 -10.09 -5.70
C VAL A 74 -2.27 -8.90 -5.74
N ALA A 75 -3.39 -8.95 -5.00
CA ALA A 75 -4.49 -8.01 -5.18
C ALA A 75 -4.06 -6.56 -4.87
N VAL A 76 -3.37 -6.30 -3.76
CA VAL A 76 -2.91 -4.95 -3.41
C VAL A 76 -2.02 -4.37 -4.51
N ASN A 77 -1.04 -5.13 -5.02
CA ASN A 77 -0.15 -4.64 -6.06
C ASN A 77 -0.88 -4.44 -7.40
N MET A 78 -1.73 -5.38 -7.79
CA MET A 78 -2.51 -5.28 -9.02
C MET A 78 -3.43 -4.05 -8.99
N PHE A 79 -4.26 -3.91 -7.98
CA PHE A 79 -5.19 -2.80 -7.86
C PHE A 79 -4.49 -1.45 -7.70
N LEU A 80 -3.36 -1.39 -6.98
CA LEU A 80 -2.57 -0.17 -6.83
C LEU A 80 -2.08 0.34 -8.19
N TYR A 81 -1.39 -0.51 -8.96
CA TYR A 81 -0.82 -0.05 -10.21
C TYR A 81 -1.86 0.14 -11.31
N LEU A 82 -2.92 -0.67 -11.32
CA LEU A 82 -4.08 -0.43 -12.20
C LEU A 82 -4.76 0.91 -11.87
N SER A 83 -4.90 1.28 -10.59
CA SER A 83 -5.49 2.57 -10.21
C SER A 83 -4.62 3.75 -10.65
N ILE A 84 -3.30 3.65 -10.46
CA ILE A 84 -2.36 4.68 -10.90
C ILE A 84 -2.38 4.82 -12.43
N ASN A 85 -2.44 3.69 -13.14
CA ASN A 85 -2.49 3.70 -14.62
C ASN A 85 -3.81 4.25 -15.17
N ALA A 86 -4.92 3.94 -14.51
CA ALA A 86 -6.25 4.41 -14.91
C ALA A 86 -6.50 5.88 -14.55
N SER A 87 -5.58 6.55 -13.85
CA SER A 87 -5.78 7.93 -13.37
C SER A 87 -4.79 8.90 -13.98
N SER A 88 -5.29 10.04 -14.43
CA SER A 88 -4.46 11.16 -14.87
C SER A 88 -3.87 11.91 -13.67
N ILE A 89 -4.62 12.01 -12.56
CA ILE A 89 -4.21 12.69 -11.32
C ILE A 89 -4.01 11.70 -10.16
N LEU A 90 -2.95 11.90 -9.36
CA LEU A 90 -2.57 10.99 -8.27
C LEU A 90 -3.20 11.35 -6.92
N ALA A 91 -3.65 12.59 -6.74
CA ALA A 91 -4.12 13.06 -5.45
C ALA A 91 -5.29 12.22 -4.88
N PRO A 92 -6.38 11.91 -5.62
CA PRO A 92 -7.47 11.07 -5.13
C PRO A 92 -7.00 9.64 -4.82
N ILE A 93 -6.09 9.10 -5.64
CA ILE A 93 -5.55 7.76 -5.47
C ILE A 93 -4.74 7.66 -4.18
N THR A 94 -3.85 8.62 -3.95
CA THR A 94 -2.99 8.67 -2.76
C THR A 94 -3.81 8.82 -1.47
N ILE A 95 -4.86 9.65 -1.49
CA ILE A 95 -5.76 9.85 -0.34
C ILE A 95 -6.68 8.62 -0.17
N GLY A 96 -7.23 8.09 -1.25
CA GLY A 96 -8.11 6.92 -1.25
C GLY A 96 -7.47 5.68 -0.64
N ALA A 97 -6.17 5.50 -0.78
CA ALA A 97 -5.42 4.42 -0.15
C ALA A 97 -5.51 4.41 1.39
N GLN A 98 -5.79 5.55 2.03
CA GLN A 98 -6.03 5.63 3.47
C GLN A 98 -7.24 4.84 3.94
N LEU A 99 -8.19 4.52 3.05
CA LEU A 99 -9.30 3.63 3.39
C LEU A 99 -8.86 2.24 3.82
N SER A 100 -7.61 1.84 3.54
CA SER A 100 -7.04 0.59 4.04
C SER A 100 -7.09 0.48 5.58
N ILE A 101 -7.05 1.60 6.29
CA ILE A 101 -7.10 1.64 7.75
C ILE A 101 -8.53 1.39 8.26
N PRO A 102 -9.56 2.15 7.85
CA PRO A 102 -10.93 1.85 8.24
C PRO A 102 -11.39 0.45 7.78
N PHE A 103 -11.03 -0.01 6.57
CA PHE A 103 -11.31 -1.39 6.17
C PHE A 103 -10.61 -2.39 7.09
N GLY A 104 -9.33 -2.18 7.41
CA GLY A 104 -8.60 -3.05 8.34
C GLY A 104 -9.27 -3.13 9.71
N ILE A 105 -9.73 -2.00 10.26
CA ILE A 105 -10.45 -1.96 11.56
C ILE A 105 -11.78 -2.73 11.47
N ILE A 106 -12.58 -2.49 10.43
CA ILE A 106 -13.88 -3.18 10.23
C ILE A 106 -13.66 -4.69 10.09
N LEU A 107 -12.72 -5.10 9.22
CA LEU A 107 -12.43 -6.51 8.98
C LEU A 107 -11.85 -7.20 10.21
N SER A 108 -11.01 -6.51 11.00
CA SER A 108 -10.52 -7.04 12.28
C SER A 108 -11.66 -7.27 13.27
N SER A 109 -12.66 -6.40 13.29
CA SER A 109 -13.83 -6.61 14.14
C SER A 109 -14.65 -7.83 13.71
N ILE A 110 -14.76 -8.09 12.41
CA ILE A 110 -15.54 -9.22 11.89
C ILE A 110 -14.81 -10.55 12.06
N PHE A 111 -13.51 -10.59 11.76
CA PHE A 111 -12.74 -11.84 11.68
C PHE A 111 -11.92 -12.17 12.92
N LEU A 112 -11.63 -11.17 13.77
CA LEU A 112 -10.81 -11.32 14.98
C LEU A 112 -11.59 -11.01 16.25
N ASP A 113 -12.90 -10.77 16.15
CA ASP A 113 -13.79 -10.38 17.27
C ASP A 113 -13.30 -9.15 18.06
N GLU A 114 -12.51 -8.27 17.40
CA GLU A 114 -12.03 -7.04 18.02
C GLU A 114 -13.18 -6.04 18.19
N LYS A 115 -13.43 -5.59 19.42
CA LYS A 115 -14.51 -4.64 19.71
C LYS A 115 -14.13 -3.23 19.24
N ILE A 116 -14.94 -2.66 18.34
CA ILE A 116 -14.78 -1.28 17.89
C ILE A 116 -15.62 -0.37 18.79
N SER A 117 -14.96 0.65 19.40
CA SER A 117 -15.70 1.64 20.21
C SER A 117 -16.60 2.52 19.31
N TYR A 118 -17.68 3.04 19.87
CA TYR A 118 -18.60 3.94 19.15
C TYR A 118 -17.88 5.15 18.54
N LYS A 119 -16.91 5.72 19.25
CA LYS A 119 -16.09 6.83 18.73
C LYS A 119 -15.26 6.44 17.51
N LYS A 120 -14.73 5.22 17.50
CA LYS A 120 -14.01 4.69 16.32
C LYS A 120 -14.96 4.52 15.13
N TRP A 121 -16.17 4.04 15.34
CA TRP A 121 -17.19 3.95 14.28
C TRP A 121 -17.48 5.30 13.65
N ILE A 122 -17.65 6.35 14.46
CA ILE A 122 -17.86 7.72 13.95
C ILE A 122 -16.70 8.14 13.05
N LEU A 123 -15.45 7.94 13.49
CA LEU A 123 -14.26 8.31 12.71
C LEU A 123 -14.14 7.52 11.40
N ILE A 124 -14.50 6.24 11.42
CA ILE A 124 -14.58 5.41 10.20
C ILE A 124 -15.60 6.01 9.22
N MET A 125 -16.80 6.32 9.68
CA MET A 125 -17.84 6.94 8.84
C MET A 125 -17.39 8.30 8.28
N ILE A 126 -16.72 9.13 9.10
CA ILE A 126 -16.15 10.42 8.66
C ILE A 126 -15.09 10.19 7.58
N SER A 127 -14.24 9.16 7.70
CA SER A 127 -13.24 8.87 6.66
C SER A 127 -13.85 8.47 5.33
N PHE A 128 -14.90 7.64 5.33
CA PHE A 128 -15.65 7.32 4.11
C PHE A 128 -16.35 8.54 3.52
N PHE A 129 -16.93 9.39 4.37
CA PHE A 129 -17.54 10.65 3.91
C PHE A 129 -16.51 11.58 3.25
N GLY A 130 -15.29 11.66 3.78
CA GLY A 130 -14.20 12.40 3.13
C GLY A 130 -13.88 11.91 1.72
N ILE A 131 -13.92 10.59 1.48
CA ILE A 131 -13.77 10.01 0.13
C ILE A 131 -14.96 10.35 -0.77
N VAL A 132 -16.17 10.34 -0.23
CA VAL A 132 -17.36 10.77 -1.00
C VAL A 132 -17.21 12.22 -1.44
N ILE A 133 -16.70 13.11 -0.59
CA ILE A 133 -16.41 14.51 -0.99
C ILE A 133 -15.41 14.54 -2.15
N LEU A 134 -14.36 13.74 -2.14
CA LEU A 134 -13.40 13.65 -3.25
C LEU A 134 -14.07 13.25 -4.56
N ALA A 135 -15.04 12.33 -4.52
CA ALA A 135 -15.76 11.90 -5.72
C ALA A 135 -16.61 12.99 -6.37
N PHE A 136 -16.95 14.06 -5.64
CA PHE A 136 -17.63 15.24 -6.19
C PHE A 136 -16.69 16.31 -6.77
N ASP A 137 -15.38 16.08 -6.72
CA ASP A 137 -14.43 16.96 -7.41
C ASP A 137 -14.58 16.82 -8.93
N PRO A 138 -14.86 17.90 -9.67
CA PRO A 138 -14.97 17.83 -11.12
C PRO A 138 -13.77 17.21 -11.83
N LYS A 139 -12.57 17.36 -11.25
CA LYS A 139 -11.34 16.73 -11.77
C LYS A 139 -11.29 15.22 -11.52
N VAL A 140 -12.09 14.70 -10.59
CA VAL A 140 -12.10 13.28 -10.17
C VAL A 140 -13.26 12.51 -10.81
N VAL A 141 -14.28 13.20 -11.31
CA VAL A 141 -15.43 12.54 -11.96
C VAL A 141 -14.98 11.67 -13.14
N ASP A 142 -13.99 12.12 -13.90
CA ASP A 142 -13.42 11.36 -15.02
C ASP A 142 -12.45 10.23 -14.54
N GLU A 143 -12.10 10.20 -13.25
CA GLU A 143 -11.16 9.27 -12.63
C GLU A 143 -11.86 8.16 -11.81
N ILE A 144 -13.15 7.89 -12.10
CA ILE A 144 -13.97 6.97 -11.29
C ILE A 144 -13.38 5.54 -11.26
N ILE A 145 -12.81 5.11 -12.40
CA ILE A 145 -12.21 3.76 -12.50
C ILE A 145 -10.99 3.66 -11.56
N GLY A 146 -10.09 4.65 -11.61
CA GLY A 146 -8.94 4.70 -10.72
C GLY A 146 -9.34 4.77 -9.25
N SER A 147 -10.37 5.55 -8.94
CA SER A 147 -10.92 5.68 -7.59
C SER A 147 -11.55 4.38 -7.07
N LEU A 148 -12.26 3.63 -7.90
CA LEU A 148 -12.79 2.30 -7.54
C LEU A 148 -11.68 1.27 -7.34
N LEU A 149 -10.67 1.29 -8.21
CA LEU A 149 -9.52 0.40 -8.10
C LEU A 149 -8.73 0.65 -6.82
N ILE A 150 -8.51 1.92 -6.43
CA ILE A 150 -7.80 2.21 -5.18
C ILE A 150 -8.63 1.83 -3.94
N CYS A 151 -9.96 1.93 -3.99
CA CYS A 151 -10.83 1.39 -2.95
C CYS A 151 -10.69 -0.14 -2.83
N GLY A 152 -10.63 -0.85 -3.97
CA GLY A 152 -10.34 -2.28 -4.01
C GLY A 152 -8.99 -2.62 -3.39
N MET A 153 -7.93 -1.87 -3.76
CA MET A 153 -6.61 -2.00 -3.12
C MET A 153 -6.69 -1.82 -1.61
N ALA A 154 -7.37 -0.77 -1.14
CA ALA A 154 -7.52 -0.47 0.28
C ALA A 154 -8.25 -1.58 1.04
N PHE A 155 -9.29 -2.17 0.44
CA PHE A 155 -10.01 -3.31 1.00
C PHE A 155 -9.09 -4.54 1.15
N PHE A 156 -8.40 -4.94 0.08
CA PHE A 156 -7.49 -6.10 0.14
C PHE A 156 -6.29 -5.86 1.05
N TYR A 157 -5.83 -4.60 1.18
CA TYR A 157 -4.81 -4.25 2.15
C TYR A 157 -5.32 -4.45 3.57
N GLY A 158 -6.53 -3.96 3.90
CA GLY A 158 -7.19 -4.19 5.19
C GLY A 158 -7.37 -5.69 5.49
N LEU A 159 -7.81 -6.47 4.51
CA LEU A 159 -7.97 -7.93 4.64
C LEU A 159 -6.62 -8.63 4.85
N SER A 160 -5.57 -8.19 4.18
CA SER A 160 -4.22 -8.73 4.38
C SER A 160 -3.70 -8.51 5.80
N GLN A 161 -4.07 -7.40 6.44
CA GLN A 161 -3.74 -7.14 7.83
C GLN A 161 -4.39 -8.16 8.78
N VAL A 162 -5.63 -8.57 8.51
CA VAL A 162 -6.31 -9.63 9.27
C VAL A 162 -5.56 -10.96 9.14
N PHE A 163 -5.23 -11.36 7.92
CA PHE A 163 -4.43 -12.59 7.72
C PHE A 163 -3.05 -12.50 8.38
N SER A 164 -2.39 -11.35 8.31
CA SER A 164 -1.11 -11.11 8.99
C SER A 164 -1.20 -11.33 10.51
N ARG A 165 -2.33 -10.98 11.14
CA ARG A 165 -2.58 -11.22 12.57
C ARG A 165 -2.63 -12.71 12.90
N TYR A 166 -3.23 -13.55 12.05
CA TYR A 166 -3.20 -15.00 12.21
C TYR A 166 -1.80 -15.58 12.06
N LEU A 167 -0.92 -14.92 11.32
CA LEU A 167 0.46 -15.36 11.05
C LEU A 167 1.50 -14.82 12.05
N LYS A 168 1.09 -14.14 13.11
CA LYS A 168 1.98 -13.45 14.06
C LYS A 168 3.05 -14.34 14.72
N GLU A 169 2.80 -15.66 14.80
CA GLU A 169 3.72 -16.65 15.38
C GLU A 169 4.77 -17.16 14.38
N LEU A 170 4.57 -16.93 13.09
CA LEU A 170 5.52 -17.29 12.05
C LEU A 170 6.60 -16.21 11.87
N ASP A 171 7.75 -16.64 11.38
CA ASP A 171 8.82 -15.69 11.03
C ASP A 171 8.37 -14.73 9.94
N VAL A 172 8.52 -13.43 10.20
CA VAL A 172 8.11 -12.37 9.28
C VAL A 172 8.84 -12.47 7.93
N LYS A 173 10.12 -12.87 7.94
CA LYS A 173 10.91 -13.04 6.70
C LYS A 173 10.35 -14.21 5.89
N PHE A 174 10.03 -15.32 6.54
CA PHE A 174 9.42 -16.49 5.91
C PHE A 174 8.07 -16.12 5.24
N THR A 175 7.15 -15.49 5.98
CA THR A 175 5.83 -15.13 5.46
C THR A 175 5.92 -14.15 4.30
N ASN A 176 6.80 -13.13 4.41
CA ASN A 176 6.98 -12.15 3.34
C ASN A 176 7.71 -12.71 2.11
N THR A 177 8.61 -13.69 2.27
CA THR A 177 9.25 -14.37 1.13
C THR A 177 8.22 -15.17 0.35
N ILE A 178 7.35 -15.94 1.02
CA ILE A 178 6.27 -16.69 0.35
C ILE A 178 5.29 -15.73 -0.33
N MET A 179 4.88 -14.67 0.37
CA MET A 179 3.97 -13.66 -0.16
C MET A 179 4.54 -13.00 -1.43
N SER A 180 5.80 -12.58 -1.40
CA SER A 180 6.44 -11.90 -2.54
C SER A 180 6.69 -12.87 -3.70
N PHE A 181 7.05 -14.12 -3.45
CA PHE A 181 7.15 -15.16 -4.47
C PHE A 181 5.79 -15.43 -5.15
N THR A 182 4.75 -15.63 -4.34
CA THR A 182 3.38 -15.83 -4.84
C THR A 182 2.91 -14.63 -5.66
N GLY A 183 3.15 -13.41 -5.15
CA GLY A 183 2.84 -12.18 -5.87
C GLY A 183 3.57 -12.08 -7.20
N PHE A 184 4.88 -12.34 -7.22
CA PHE A 184 5.67 -12.35 -8.45
C PHE A 184 5.12 -13.32 -9.49
N ILE A 185 4.93 -14.61 -9.12
CA ILE A 185 4.49 -15.65 -10.06
C ILE A 185 3.07 -15.38 -10.59
N ILE A 186 2.13 -15.05 -9.70
CA ILE A 186 0.75 -14.83 -10.15
C ILE A 186 0.64 -13.56 -11.00
N LEU A 187 1.28 -12.46 -10.59
CA LEU A 187 1.21 -11.21 -11.35
C LEU A 187 1.91 -11.31 -12.71
N ILE A 188 3.03 -12.05 -12.85
CA ILE A 188 3.66 -12.22 -14.16
C ILE A 188 2.80 -13.05 -15.10
N LEU A 189 2.10 -14.07 -14.59
CA LEU A 189 1.13 -14.83 -15.36
C LEU A 189 -0.07 -13.98 -15.78
N LEU A 190 -0.62 -13.18 -14.86
CA LEU A 190 -1.72 -12.26 -15.17
C LEU A 190 -1.28 -11.19 -16.19
N SER A 191 -0.06 -10.65 -16.06
CA SER A 191 0.50 -9.73 -17.05
C SER A 191 0.61 -10.39 -18.44
N ALA A 192 1.08 -11.63 -18.50
CA ALA A 192 1.19 -12.35 -19.76
C ALA A 192 -0.18 -12.60 -20.44
N ILE A 193 -1.24 -12.78 -19.64
CA ILE A 193 -2.60 -13.02 -20.15
C ILE A 193 -3.29 -11.71 -20.56
N PHE A 194 -3.20 -10.67 -19.74
CA PHE A 194 -4.01 -9.46 -19.91
C PHE A 194 -3.26 -8.29 -20.56
N GLU A 195 -1.94 -8.22 -20.43
CA GLU A 195 -1.12 -7.11 -20.97
C GLU A 195 -0.36 -7.56 -22.24
N GLY A 196 -0.22 -8.87 -22.48
CA GLY A 196 0.48 -9.42 -23.63
C GLY A 196 1.97 -9.08 -23.65
N ASN A 197 2.72 -9.67 -24.59
CA ASN A 197 4.14 -9.34 -24.88
C ASN A 197 5.07 -9.10 -23.65
N THR A 198 4.73 -9.62 -22.46
CA THR A 198 5.41 -9.40 -21.18
C THR A 198 6.93 -9.58 -21.29
N PHE A 199 7.40 -10.67 -21.91
CA PHE A 199 8.84 -10.93 -22.07
C PHE A 199 9.54 -9.93 -23.00
N GLN A 200 8.86 -9.49 -24.06
CA GLN A 200 9.37 -8.47 -24.95
C GLN A 200 9.48 -7.11 -24.23
N THR A 201 8.47 -6.78 -23.44
CA THR A 201 8.47 -5.57 -22.61
C THR A 201 9.64 -5.57 -21.63
N ILE A 202 9.86 -6.70 -20.90
CA ILE A 202 10.98 -6.81 -19.93
C ILE A 202 12.34 -6.56 -20.60
N LYS A 203 12.54 -7.05 -21.83
CA LYS A 203 13.79 -6.84 -22.57
C LYS A 203 14.01 -5.37 -22.96
N ASN A 204 12.94 -4.62 -23.13
CA ASN A 204 12.96 -3.24 -23.60
C ASN A 204 12.77 -2.20 -22.48
N ILE A 205 12.71 -2.63 -21.21
CA ILE A 205 12.62 -1.71 -20.08
C ILE A 205 13.86 -0.82 -20.03
N SER A 206 13.65 0.50 -19.99
CA SER A 206 14.73 1.48 -19.87
C SER A 206 15.46 1.36 -18.51
N LEU A 207 16.70 1.84 -18.44
CA LEU A 207 17.42 1.93 -17.17
C LEU A 207 16.65 2.79 -16.14
N GLY A 208 16.02 3.88 -16.60
CA GLY A 208 15.21 4.75 -15.74
C GLY A 208 14.05 4.00 -15.10
N SER A 209 13.31 3.22 -15.89
CA SER A 209 12.21 2.38 -15.40
C SER A 209 12.68 1.27 -14.46
N TRP A 210 13.85 0.67 -14.73
CA TRP A 210 14.44 -0.29 -13.78
C TRP A 210 14.76 0.36 -12.43
N PHE A 211 15.23 1.62 -12.40
CA PHE A 211 15.42 2.35 -11.14
C PHE A 211 14.12 2.55 -10.40
N THR A 212 12.99 2.84 -11.06
CA THR A 212 11.69 2.98 -10.39
C THR A 212 11.23 1.65 -9.81
N VAL A 213 11.41 0.52 -10.50
CA VAL A 213 11.08 -0.81 -9.99
C VAL A 213 11.96 -1.19 -8.78
N LEU A 214 13.28 -0.97 -8.88
CA LEU A 214 14.22 -1.22 -7.78
C LEU A 214 13.89 -0.37 -6.55
N TYR A 215 13.62 0.91 -6.77
CA TYR A 215 13.23 1.83 -5.70
C TYR A 215 11.92 1.37 -5.04
N ALA A 216 10.90 1.01 -5.83
CA ALA A 216 9.62 0.52 -5.30
C ALA A 216 9.76 -0.80 -4.53
N GLY A 217 10.56 -1.73 -5.02
CA GLY A 217 10.76 -3.04 -4.38
C GLY A 217 11.72 -2.99 -3.18
N ALA A 218 12.96 -2.52 -3.39
CA ALA A 218 14.01 -2.59 -2.37
C ALA A 218 13.89 -1.45 -1.34
N ILE A 219 13.62 -0.22 -1.78
CA ILE A 219 13.62 0.93 -0.87
C ILE A 219 12.26 1.09 -0.20
N ILE A 220 11.18 1.22 -0.95
CA ILE A 220 9.85 1.45 -0.37
C ILE A 220 9.37 0.18 0.35
N SER A 221 9.34 -0.97 -0.34
CA SER A 221 8.74 -2.18 0.22
C SER A 221 9.61 -2.82 1.30
N LEU A 222 10.90 -3.04 1.03
CA LEU A 222 11.73 -3.76 1.99
C LEU A 222 12.29 -2.83 3.07
N LEU A 223 13.02 -1.78 2.68
CA LEU A 223 13.68 -0.89 3.65
C LEU A 223 12.66 -0.12 4.49
N GLY A 224 11.59 0.40 3.88
CA GLY A 224 10.52 1.10 4.59
C GLY A 224 9.88 0.23 5.67
N HIS A 225 9.55 -1.03 5.36
CA HIS A 225 8.98 -1.95 6.36
C HIS A 225 10.00 -2.38 7.43
N LEU A 226 11.26 -2.63 7.06
CA LEU A 226 12.29 -2.99 8.04
C LEU A 226 12.53 -1.87 9.06
N MET A 227 12.60 -0.61 8.61
CA MET A 227 12.71 0.55 9.49
C MET A 227 11.49 0.70 10.40
N MET A 228 10.30 0.39 9.90
CA MET A 228 9.09 0.43 10.70
C MET A 228 9.10 -0.66 11.78
N PHE A 229 9.45 -1.90 11.44
CA PHE A 229 9.60 -2.98 12.44
C PHE A 229 10.68 -2.66 13.48
N TYR A 230 11.74 -1.96 13.08
CA TYR A 230 12.75 -1.47 14.04
C TYR A 230 12.11 -0.52 15.05
N LEU A 231 11.28 0.44 14.61
CA LEU A 231 10.60 1.37 15.51
C LEU A 231 9.62 0.68 16.47
N TYR A 232 8.93 -0.38 16.03
CA TYR A 232 8.03 -1.17 16.90
C TYR A 232 8.73 -1.88 18.04
N LYS A 233 10.07 -2.05 17.99
CA LYS A 233 10.84 -2.58 19.12
C LYS A 233 10.96 -1.59 20.28
N PHE A 234 10.86 -0.30 20.01
CA PHE A 234 11.07 0.76 21.00
C PHE A 234 9.79 1.46 21.43
N TYR A 235 8.75 1.42 20.59
CA TYR A 235 7.53 2.20 20.80
C TYR A 235 6.29 1.35 20.59
N PRO A 236 5.24 1.53 21.41
CA PRO A 236 3.97 0.87 21.20
C PRO A 236 3.32 1.33 19.88
N LEU A 237 2.48 0.46 19.30
CA LEU A 237 1.87 0.68 17.99
C LEU A 237 1.01 1.95 17.94
N ASP A 238 0.29 2.26 19.02
CA ASP A 238 -0.55 3.46 19.16
C ASP A 238 0.24 4.78 19.09
N MET A 239 1.56 4.73 19.32
CA MET A 239 2.45 5.89 19.15
C MET A 239 3.01 6.01 17.72
N VAL A 240 3.19 4.89 17.03
CA VAL A 240 3.85 4.84 15.71
C VAL A 240 2.84 4.92 14.58
N LEU A 241 1.73 4.15 14.66
CA LEU A 241 0.74 4.07 13.59
C LEU A 241 0.12 5.41 13.17
N PRO A 242 -0.17 6.38 14.07
CA PRO A 242 -0.73 7.66 13.64
C PRO A 242 0.13 8.42 12.62
N PHE A 243 1.44 8.19 12.61
CA PHE A 243 2.31 8.80 11.60
C PHE A 243 2.02 8.29 10.18
N TYR A 244 1.50 7.07 10.01
CA TYR A 244 1.09 6.58 8.69
C TYR A 244 0.04 7.45 8.02
N ALA A 245 -0.81 8.12 8.79
CA ALA A 245 -1.78 9.06 8.23
C ALA A 245 -1.12 10.22 7.44
N LEU A 246 0.18 10.44 7.63
CA LEU A 246 0.92 11.51 6.95
C LEU A 246 1.48 11.10 5.57
N PHE A 247 1.48 9.79 5.18
CA PHE A 247 2.07 9.42 3.90
C PHE A 247 1.40 10.09 2.68
N PRO A 248 0.08 10.35 2.65
CA PRO A 248 -0.51 11.07 1.53
C PRO A 248 0.00 12.51 1.42
N VAL A 249 0.29 13.16 2.54
CA VAL A 249 0.85 14.51 2.54
C VAL A 249 2.18 14.53 1.78
N PHE A 250 3.09 13.60 2.09
CA PHE A 250 4.35 13.46 1.36
C PHE A 250 4.12 13.03 -0.09
N GLY A 251 3.16 12.15 -0.35
CA GLY A 251 2.79 11.75 -1.70
C GLY A 251 2.33 12.93 -2.54
N LEU A 252 1.44 13.76 -2.03
CA LEU A 252 0.94 14.97 -2.70
C LEU A 252 2.07 15.99 -2.95
N ILE A 253 2.93 16.23 -1.95
CA ILE A 253 4.08 17.12 -2.10
C ILE A 253 5.01 16.63 -3.23
N LEU A 254 5.35 15.34 -3.25
CA LEU A 254 6.19 14.77 -4.29
C LEU A 254 5.52 14.80 -5.67
N THR A 255 4.22 14.53 -5.74
CA THR A 255 3.43 14.60 -6.99
C THR A 255 3.43 16.02 -7.54
N PHE A 256 3.31 17.04 -6.68
CA PHE A 256 3.45 18.44 -7.09
C PHE A 256 4.84 18.73 -7.68
N PHE A 257 5.92 18.33 -7.01
CA PHE A 257 7.28 18.62 -7.49
C PHE A 257 7.65 17.84 -8.76
N ILE A 258 7.14 16.61 -8.93
CA ILE A 258 7.50 15.74 -10.07
C ILE A 258 6.61 16.01 -11.28
N PHE A 259 5.31 16.21 -11.09
CA PHE A 259 4.33 16.31 -12.18
C PHE A 259 3.68 17.69 -12.30
N GLY A 260 3.94 18.63 -11.36
CA GLY A 260 3.25 19.92 -11.29
C GLY A 260 1.77 19.81 -10.92
N GLU A 261 1.35 18.67 -10.39
CA GLU A 261 -0.06 18.40 -10.07
C GLU A 261 -0.49 19.17 -8.82
N ILE A 262 -1.42 20.10 -8.99
CA ILE A 262 -2.01 20.87 -7.89
C ILE A 262 -3.38 20.28 -7.57
N PRO A 263 -3.55 19.70 -6.36
CA PRO A 263 -4.87 19.19 -5.95
C PRO A 263 -5.90 20.32 -5.88
N SER A 264 -7.14 20.03 -6.24
CA SER A 264 -8.23 20.99 -6.12
C SER A 264 -8.56 21.30 -4.66
N LEU A 265 -9.29 22.39 -4.42
CA LEU A 265 -9.74 22.72 -3.06
C LEU A 265 -10.64 21.62 -2.48
N VAL A 266 -11.49 20.98 -3.30
CA VAL A 266 -12.36 19.86 -2.88
C VAL A 266 -11.50 18.65 -2.47
N THR A 267 -10.48 18.31 -3.27
CA THR A 267 -9.51 17.25 -2.95
C THR A 267 -8.76 17.55 -1.64
N VAL A 268 -8.35 18.79 -1.39
CA VAL A 268 -7.68 19.19 -0.15
C VAL A 268 -8.62 19.05 1.06
N ILE A 269 -9.86 19.52 0.96
CA ILE A 269 -10.84 19.42 2.06
C ILE A 269 -11.15 17.96 2.37
N GLY A 270 -11.50 17.16 1.34
CA GLY A 270 -11.75 15.73 1.52
C GLY A 270 -10.54 14.98 2.10
N GLY A 271 -9.34 15.31 1.61
CA GLY A 271 -8.08 14.76 2.12
C GLY A 271 -7.82 15.09 3.59
N ILE A 272 -8.04 16.32 4.03
CA ILE A 272 -7.93 16.71 5.44
C ILE A 272 -8.91 15.90 6.30
N ILE A 273 -10.16 15.74 5.86
CA ILE A 273 -11.16 14.95 6.58
C ILE A 273 -10.73 13.50 6.71
N VAL A 274 -10.26 12.86 5.63
CA VAL A 274 -9.77 11.48 5.64
C VAL A 274 -8.57 11.34 6.56
N ILE A 275 -7.53 12.15 6.37
CA ILE A 275 -6.27 12.05 7.11
C ILE A 275 -6.51 12.27 8.61
N THR A 276 -7.29 13.28 8.99
CA THR A 276 -7.57 13.57 10.41
C THR A 276 -8.42 12.49 11.06
N SER A 277 -9.46 12.00 10.39
CA SER A 277 -10.31 10.92 10.92
C SER A 277 -9.53 9.62 11.09
N VAL A 278 -8.70 9.25 10.12
CA VAL A 278 -7.83 8.08 10.16
C VAL A 278 -6.78 8.21 11.28
N PHE A 279 -6.15 9.39 11.41
CA PHE A 279 -5.19 9.67 12.48
C PHE A 279 -5.80 9.45 13.86
N PHE A 280 -6.99 10.01 14.11
CA PHE A 280 -7.67 9.83 15.39
C PHE A 280 -8.18 8.39 15.59
N ALA A 281 -8.65 7.71 14.54
CA ALA A 281 -9.08 6.32 14.63
C ALA A 281 -7.93 5.38 15.03
N GLN A 282 -6.72 5.63 14.54
CA GLN A 282 -5.52 4.86 14.90
C GLN A 282 -5.06 5.15 16.34
N LYS A 283 -5.22 6.38 16.82
CA LYS A 283 -4.82 6.79 18.18
C LYS A 283 -5.75 6.27 19.27
N MET A 284 -6.99 5.94 18.94
CA MET A 284 -7.95 5.38 19.89
C MET A 284 -7.70 3.89 20.12
N ARG A 285 -7.60 3.50 21.39
CA ARG A 285 -7.55 2.10 21.83
C ARG A 285 -8.92 1.46 21.82
#